data_ce0968b60138b81365763477bd569374
#
_entry.id   ce0968b60138b81365763477bd569374
#
_cell.length_a   1.000
_cell.length_b   1.000
_cell.length_c   1.000
_cell.angle_alpha   90.00
_cell.angle_beta   90.00
_cell.angle_gamma   90.00
#
_symmetry.space_group_name_H-M   'P 1'
#
loop_
_entity.id
_entity.type
_entity.pdbx_description
1 polymer ?
#
loop_
_entity_poly.entity_id
_entity_poly.type
_entity_poly.pdbx_seq_one_letter_code
_entity_poly.pdbx_strand_id
1 'polypeptide(L)'
;PSAGSGTRFDAALPKQYFNINEELIIEKTINHFLEIDEIKKIIIPLGEQDEIFSNLDIAKNEKIQTVQGGKTRAESVLNALETIKENSLVVVHDAVRPFINSDMIRDLMRDFDEETDDALIYGLPIYEALKKINPDNLSIKKSVDRNKYYLAQTPQICLSGVLKESINYCLKDDYNPGDESEAIEKTGGKIRFLPGNRSNIKITVQEDLLNEKIGNGFDSHRFMTGDGLMIGVYKVPCE
;
A
#
# COMPACT_ATOMS: atom_id res chain seq x y z
N PRO A 1 4.23 5.11 5.95
CA PRO A 1 4.47 6.56 5.78
C PRO A 1 3.16 7.32 5.55
N SER A 2 2.94 8.46 6.26
CA SER A 2 1.71 9.26 6.23
C SER A 2 1.96 10.76 6.05
N ALA A 3 3.19 11.21 5.96
CA ALA A 3 3.56 12.63 5.87
C ALA A 3 3.31 13.29 4.48
N GLY A 4 2.81 12.56 3.49
CA GLY A 4 2.60 13.08 2.14
C GLY A 4 1.41 14.04 2.05
N SER A 5 1.59 15.19 1.38
CA SER A 5 0.58 16.24 1.16
C SER A 5 -0.56 15.84 0.20
N GLY A 6 -0.44 14.69 -0.49
CA GLY A 6 -1.51 14.19 -1.37
C GLY A 6 -1.88 15.10 -2.55
N THR A 7 -0.92 15.81 -3.15
CA THR A 7 -1.14 16.82 -4.20
C THR A 7 -1.98 16.35 -5.40
N ARG A 8 -2.06 15.05 -5.66
CA ARG A 8 -2.89 14.44 -6.72
C ARG A 8 -4.35 14.24 -6.30
N PHE A 9 -4.70 14.47 -5.05
CA PHE A 9 -6.02 14.20 -4.51
C PHE A 9 -6.95 15.44 -4.54
N ASP A 10 -6.42 16.62 -4.88
CA ASP A 10 -7.11 17.89 -5.07
C ASP A 10 -8.17 18.21 -3.98
N ALA A 11 -7.79 18.02 -2.71
CA ALA A 11 -8.68 18.22 -1.58
C ALA A 11 -8.00 19.02 -0.47
N ALA A 12 -8.80 19.75 0.30
CA ALA A 12 -8.36 20.54 1.45
C ALA A 12 -7.84 19.68 2.63
N LEU A 13 -8.16 18.39 2.65
CA LEU A 13 -7.78 17.43 3.69
C LEU A 13 -6.78 16.41 3.13
N PRO A 14 -5.70 16.07 3.85
CA PRO A 14 -4.79 14.99 3.44
C PRO A 14 -5.54 13.66 3.28
N LYS A 15 -5.23 12.93 2.19
CA LYS A 15 -6.00 11.74 1.76
C LYS A 15 -6.14 10.64 2.81
N GLN A 16 -5.16 10.50 3.72
CA GLN A 16 -5.21 9.52 4.81
C GLN A 16 -6.33 9.78 5.83
N TYR A 17 -6.92 10.99 5.82
CA TYR A 17 -8.02 11.39 6.70
C TYR A 17 -9.39 11.39 6.00
N PHE A 18 -9.48 10.84 4.80
CA PHE A 18 -10.78 10.58 4.18
C PHE A 18 -11.43 9.34 4.77
N ASN A 19 -12.76 9.31 4.74
CA ASN A 19 -13.54 8.18 5.21
C ASN A 19 -13.74 7.13 4.10
N ILE A 20 -13.64 5.86 4.50
CA ILE A 20 -14.11 4.71 3.74
C ILE A 20 -15.04 3.93 4.66
N ASN A 21 -16.34 3.87 4.33
CA ASN A 21 -17.34 3.16 5.13
C ASN A 21 -17.32 3.61 6.61
N GLU A 22 -17.37 4.92 6.85
CA GLU A 22 -17.43 5.56 8.18
C GLU A 22 -16.14 5.48 9.02
N GLU A 23 -15.05 4.91 8.48
CA GLU A 23 -13.74 4.82 9.14
C GLU A 23 -12.69 5.61 8.36
N LEU A 24 -11.77 6.31 9.03
CA LEU A 24 -10.67 7.01 8.37
C LEU A 24 -9.70 6.00 7.75
N ILE A 25 -9.19 6.34 6.55
CA ILE A 25 -8.21 5.50 5.82
C ILE A 25 -7.05 5.10 6.73
N ILE A 26 -6.49 6.07 7.46
CA ILE A 26 -5.34 5.83 8.33
C ILE A 26 -5.70 4.91 9.52
N GLU A 27 -6.86 5.10 10.15
CA GLU A 27 -7.32 4.26 11.26
C GLU A 27 -7.55 2.84 10.81
N LYS A 28 -8.25 2.68 9.68
CA LYS A 28 -8.48 1.37 9.06
C LYS A 28 -7.17 0.66 8.76
N THR A 29 -6.19 1.36 8.21
CA THR A 29 -4.86 0.80 7.93
C THR A 29 -4.17 0.37 9.22
N ILE A 30 -4.14 1.21 10.25
CA ILE A 30 -3.46 0.96 11.52
C ILE A 30 -4.11 -0.22 12.26
N ASN A 31 -5.43 -0.34 12.24
CA ASN A 31 -6.17 -1.39 12.94
C ASN A 31 -5.71 -2.79 12.53
N HIS A 32 -5.42 -3.04 11.24
CA HIS A 32 -4.88 -4.33 10.79
C HIS A 32 -3.52 -4.68 11.42
N PHE A 33 -2.70 -3.70 11.75
CA PHE A 33 -1.42 -3.92 12.43
C PHE A 33 -1.59 -4.08 13.94
N LEU A 34 -2.57 -3.40 14.55
CA LEU A 34 -2.87 -3.53 15.98
C LEU A 34 -3.42 -4.91 16.34
N GLU A 35 -4.06 -5.62 15.40
CA GLU A 35 -4.55 -7.01 15.55
C GLU A 35 -3.43 -8.05 15.64
N ILE A 36 -2.15 -7.65 15.49
CA ILE A 36 -1.00 -8.55 15.47
C ILE A 36 -0.20 -8.35 16.75
N ASP A 37 -0.16 -9.39 17.60
CA ASP A 37 0.49 -9.33 18.90
C ASP A 37 2.02 -9.21 18.81
N GLU A 38 2.62 -9.75 17.76
CA GLU A 38 4.05 -9.69 17.45
C GLU A 38 4.51 -8.27 17.12
N ILE A 39 3.62 -7.41 16.61
CA ILE A 39 3.92 -5.99 16.39
C ILE A 39 3.92 -5.26 17.73
N LYS A 40 5.12 -4.86 18.15
CA LYS A 40 5.33 -4.20 19.46
C LYS A 40 5.13 -2.69 19.37
N LYS A 41 5.38 -2.09 18.20
CA LYS A 41 5.30 -0.64 18.00
C LYS A 41 4.89 -0.31 16.58
N ILE A 42 4.09 0.73 16.43
CA ILE A 42 3.68 1.33 15.16
C ILE A 42 4.17 2.77 15.17
N ILE A 43 5.15 3.08 14.31
CA ILE A 43 5.74 4.41 14.22
C ILE A 43 5.14 5.14 13.02
N ILE A 44 4.55 6.30 13.27
CA ILE A 44 3.79 7.06 12.28
C ILE A 44 4.49 8.40 12.02
N PRO A 45 5.21 8.55 10.90
CA PRO A 45 5.74 9.84 10.48
C PRO A 45 4.58 10.76 10.04
N LEU A 46 4.42 11.90 10.70
CA LEU A 46 3.40 12.90 10.41
C LEU A 46 4.01 14.14 9.75
N GLY A 47 3.24 14.82 8.93
CA GLY A 47 3.63 16.13 8.41
C GLY A 47 3.79 17.17 9.53
N GLU A 48 4.61 18.21 9.29
CA GLU A 48 4.91 19.24 10.29
C GLU A 48 3.65 19.96 10.82
N GLN A 49 2.63 20.08 9.96
CA GLN A 49 1.37 20.77 10.27
C GLN A 49 0.21 19.80 10.51
N ASP A 50 0.52 18.53 10.82
CA ASP A 50 -0.53 17.52 11.07
C ASP A 50 -1.03 17.62 12.51
N GLU A 51 -2.14 18.33 12.69
CA GLU A 51 -2.85 18.45 13.96
C GLU A 51 -4.00 17.44 14.09
N ILE A 52 -4.30 16.67 13.02
CA ILE A 52 -5.47 15.79 12.99
C ILE A 52 -5.19 14.50 13.75
N PHE A 53 -4.06 13.85 13.47
CA PHE A 53 -3.76 12.52 14.01
C PHE A 53 -3.80 12.49 15.55
N SER A 54 -3.23 13.51 16.20
CA SER A 54 -3.17 13.59 17.67
C SER A 54 -4.54 13.63 18.35
N ASN A 55 -5.59 14.06 17.62
CA ASN A 55 -6.96 14.14 18.10
C ASN A 55 -7.77 12.85 17.90
N LEU A 56 -7.24 11.87 17.18
CA LEU A 56 -7.88 10.57 16.96
C LEU A 56 -7.74 9.68 18.21
N ASP A 57 -8.76 8.90 18.51
CA ASP A 57 -8.71 7.98 19.64
C ASP A 57 -7.64 6.91 19.47
N ILE A 58 -7.38 6.47 18.24
CA ILE A 58 -6.33 5.50 17.94
C ILE A 58 -4.93 5.99 18.33
N ALA A 59 -4.68 7.32 18.30
CA ALA A 59 -3.39 7.90 18.69
C ALA A 59 -3.04 7.68 20.15
N LYS A 60 -4.02 7.35 21.02
CA LYS A 60 -3.84 7.07 22.45
C LYS A 60 -3.38 5.63 22.71
N ASN A 61 -3.34 4.77 21.70
CA ASN A 61 -2.91 3.38 21.83
C ASN A 61 -1.42 3.32 22.19
N GLU A 62 -1.06 2.52 23.20
CA GLU A 62 0.31 2.39 23.73
C GLU A 62 1.34 1.88 22.71
N LYS A 63 0.90 1.13 21.70
CA LYS A 63 1.76 0.67 20.59
C LYS A 63 2.09 1.80 19.59
N ILE A 64 1.36 2.91 19.60
CA ILE A 64 1.52 3.99 18.63
C ILE A 64 2.51 5.04 19.11
N GLN A 65 3.44 5.37 18.23
CA GLN A 65 4.37 6.48 18.40
C GLN A 65 4.37 7.34 17.14
N THR A 66 4.27 8.65 17.30
CA THR A 66 4.41 9.59 16.20
C THR A 66 5.83 10.15 16.15
N VAL A 67 6.28 10.46 14.95
CA VAL A 67 7.55 11.16 14.69
C VAL A 67 7.35 12.22 13.62
N GLN A 68 8.23 13.20 13.56
CA GLN A 68 8.24 14.18 12.47
C GLN A 68 8.58 13.49 11.15
N GLY A 69 7.76 13.66 10.13
CA GLY A 69 8.06 13.22 8.77
C GLY A 69 9.15 14.09 8.11
N GLY A 70 9.75 13.57 7.06
CA GLY A 70 10.69 14.29 6.23
C GLY A 70 10.03 14.95 5.01
N LYS A 71 10.83 15.60 4.18
CA LYS A 71 10.40 16.22 2.92
C LYS A 71 9.98 15.18 1.88
N THR A 72 10.55 13.99 1.97
CA THR A 72 10.28 12.86 1.08
C THR A 72 9.73 11.66 1.85
N ARG A 73 9.22 10.66 1.11
CA ARG A 73 8.78 9.40 1.69
C ARG A 73 9.95 8.67 2.36
N ALA A 74 11.09 8.62 1.69
CA ALA A 74 12.31 7.98 2.21
C ALA A 74 12.82 8.66 3.49
N GLU A 75 12.87 9.99 3.53
CA GLU A 75 13.24 10.74 4.74
C GLU A 75 12.26 10.47 5.89
N SER A 76 10.96 10.38 5.60
CA SER A 76 9.95 10.07 6.62
C SER A 76 10.15 8.68 7.22
N VAL A 77 10.51 7.69 6.39
CA VAL A 77 10.85 6.33 6.86
C VAL A 77 12.15 6.36 7.66
N LEU A 78 13.17 7.08 7.20
CA LEU A 78 14.42 7.23 7.92
C LEU A 78 14.22 7.84 9.32
N ASN A 79 13.42 8.90 9.43
CA ASN A 79 13.10 9.53 10.72
C ASN A 79 12.40 8.53 11.67
N ALA A 80 11.54 7.66 11.16
CA ALA A 80 10.94 6.59 11.95
C ALA A 80 12.00 5.57 12.41
N LEU A 81 12.91 5.16 11.52
CA LEU A 81 13.98 4.21 11.82
C LEU A 81 14.99 4.75 12.87
N GLU A 82 15.19 6.07 12.93
CA GLU A 82 16.05 6.71 13.94
C GLU A 82 15.53 6.52 15.38
N THR A 83 14.24 6.22 15.55
CA THR A 83 13.66 5.93 16.86
C THR A 83 13.83 4.47 17.30
N ILE A 84 14.30 3.60 16.40
CA ILE A 84 14.56 2.19 16.68
C ILE A 84 16.01 2.05 17.13
N LYS A 85 16.21 1.63 18.37
CA LYS A 85 17.55 1.54 18.99
C LYS A 85 18.31 0.26 18.65
N GLU A 86 17.59 -0.79 18.26
CA GLU A 86 18.11 -2.13 17.97
C GLU A 86 17.87 -2.48 16.51
N ASN A 87 18.67 -3.41 15.98
CA ASN A 87 18.42 -3.97 14.65
C ASN A 87 17.21 -4.91 14.70
N SER A 88 16.03 -4.35 14.49
CA SER A 88 14.74 -5.03 14.60
C SER A 88 14.18 -5.33 13.21
N LEU A 89 13.33 -6.35 13.13
CA LEU A 89 12.51 -6.58 11.95
C LEU A 89 11.47 -5.46 11.84
N VAL A 90 11.42 -4.81 10.67
CA VAL A 90 10.50 -3.70 10.40
C VAL A 90 9.60 -4.01 9.22
N VAL A 91 8.33 -3.67 9.37
CA VAL A 91 7.33 -3.77 8.30
C VAL A 91 6.91 -2.35 7.92
N VAL A 92 7.26 -1.93 6.72
CA VAL A 92 6.91 -0.60 6.21
C VAL A 92 5.66 -0.70 5.35
N HIS A 93 4.67 0.12 5.65
CA HIS A 93 3.39 0.12 4.95
C HIS A 93 2.90 1.54 4.64
N ASP A 94 2.24 1.71 3.50
CA ASP A 94 1.62 2.98 3.11
C ASP A 94 0.32 3.19 3.89
N ALA A 95 0.18 4.29 4.61
CA ALA A 95 -1.03 4.65 5.38
C ALA A 95 -2.31 4.70 4.53
N VAL A 96 -2.16 4.76 3.21
CA VAL A 96 -3.26 4.84 2.23
C VAL A 96 -3.50 3.52 1.47
N ARG A 97 -3.17 2.38 2.10
CA ARG A 97 -3.57 1.03 1.64
C ARG A 97 -4.43 0.34 2.70
N PRO A 98 -5.66 0.82 2.90
CA PRO A 98 -6.53 0.35 4.00
C PRO A 98 -7.14 -1.04 3.78
N PHE A 99 -6.87 -1.67 2.64
CA PHE A 99 -7.43 -2.98 2.30
C PHE A 99 -6.40 -4.12 2.43
N ILE A 100 -5.28 -3.86 3.11
CA ILE A 100 -4.43 -4.91 3.64
C ILE A 100 -5.24 -5.71 4.69
N ASN A 101 -4.92 -6.98 4.88
CA ASN A 101 -5.45 -7.75 6.00
C ASN A 101 -4.32 -8.27 6.89
N SER A 102 -4.66 -8.63 8.11
CA SER A 102 -3.70 -9.09 9.13
C SER A 102 -3.00 -10.38 8.72
N ASP A 103 -3.66 -11.25 7.93
CA ASP A 103 -3.06 -12.50 7.46
C ASP A 103 -1.92 -12.23 6.47
N MET A 104 -2.07 -11.28 5.55
CA MET A 104 -0.97 -10.90 4.65
C MET A 104 0.23 -10.37 5.44
N ILE A 105 0.01 -9.63 6.53
CA ILE A 105 1.11 -9.12 7.35
C ILE A 105 1.80 -10.28 8.07
N ARG A 106 1.04 -11.23 8.66
CA ARG A 106 1.59 -12.43 9.30
C ARG A 106 2.34 -13.33 8.33
N ASP A 107 1.80 -13.53 7.12
CA ASP A 107 2.47 -14.30 6.06
C ASP A 107 3.82 -13.69 5.69
N LEU A 108 3.87 -12.35 5.53
CA LEU A 108 5.11 -11.66 5.22
C LEU A 108 6.15 -11.82 6.33
N MET A 109 5.71 -11.72 7.61
CA MET A 109 6.59 -11.89 8.77
C MET A 109 7.09 -13.33 8.92
N ARG A 110 6.25 -14.32 8.62
CA ARG A 110 6.59 -15.75 8.70
C ARG A 110 7.57 -16.16 7.61
N ASP A 111 7.36 -15.64 6.40
CA ASP A 111 8.08 -16.09 5.20
C ASP A 111 9.38 -15.31 4.96
N PHE A 112 9.65 -14.26 5.76
CA PHE A 112 10.93 -13.54 5.72
C PHE A 112 12.03 -14.37 6.37
N ASP A 113 13.14 -14.53 5.69
CA ASP A 113 14.31 -15.28 6.14
C ASP A 113 15.54 -14.36 6.16
N GLU A 114 16.00 -14.00 7.36
CA GLU A 114 17.13 -13.08 7.58
C GLU A 114 18.47 -13.61 6.98
N GLU A 115 18.59 -14.91 6.71
CA GLU A 115 19.80 -15.48 6.12
C GLU A 115 19.84 -15.31 4.60
N THR A 116 18.69 -15.20 3.96
CA THR A 116 18.57 -15.19 2.50
C THR A 116 17.99 -13.89 1.92
N ASP A 117 17.23 -13.15 2.70
CA ASP A 117 16.49 -11.96 2.29
C ASP A 117 17.03 -10.71 2.98
N ASP A 118 17.39 -9.68 2.22
CA ASP A 118 17.55 -8.31 2.74
C ASP A 118 16.21 -7.60 2.78
N ALA A 119 15.28 -7.97 1.90
CA ALA A 119 13.88 -7.57 1.97
C ALA A 119 12.95 -8.63 1.36
N LEU A 120 11.71 -8.69 1.88
CA LEU A 120 10.61 -9.44 1.28
C LEU A 120 9.43 -8.50 1.08
N ILE A 121 8.83 -8.51 -0.11
CA ILE A 121 7.76 -7.59 -0.49
C ILE A 121 6.61 -8.32 -1.17
N TYR A 122 5.46 -7.68 -1.29
CA TYR A 122 4.38 -8.14 -2.15
C TYR A 122 4.49 -7.54 -3.56
N GLY A 123 4.17 -8.34 -4.57
CA GLY A 123 4.15 -7.90 -5.97
C GLY A 123 2.95 -8.43 -6.74
N LEU A 124 2.37 -7.61 -7.61
CA LEU A 124 1.31 -7.99 -8.53
C LEU A 124 1.83 -8.15 -9.94
N PRO A 125 1.45 -9.21 -10.66
CA PRO A 125 1.74 -9.32 -12.08
C PRO A 125 0.97 -8.26 -12.87
N ILE A 126 1.58 -7.78 -13.97
CA ILE A 126 0.94 -6.85 -14.89
C ILE A 126 0.09 -7.62 -15.89
N TYR A 127 -1.22 -7.36 -15.91
CA TYR A 127 -2.16 -8.05 -16.80
C TYR A 127 -2.37 -7.29 -18.11
N GLU A 128 -2.23 -5.98 -18.12
CA GLU A 128 -2.38 -5.12 -19.28
C GLU A 128 -1.14 -5.14 -20.17
N ALA A 129 -1.30 -4.79 -21.44
CA ALA A 129 -0.20 -4.68 -22.39
C ALA A 129 0.71 -3.49 -22.02
N LEU A 130 1.95 -3.78 -21.62
CA LEU A 130 2.91 -2.75 -21.21
C LEU A 130 3.64 -2.15 -22.43
N LYS A 131 3.67 -0.82 -22.50
CA LYS A 131 4.31 -0.06 -23.57
C LYS A 131 5.37 0.88 -23.02
N LYS A 132 6.56 0.86 -23.64
CA LYS A 132 7.54 1.93 -23.44
C LYS A 132 7.20 3.08 -24.39
N ILE A 133 7.04 4.27 -23.84
CA ILE A 133 6.68 5.49 -24.60
C ILE A 133 7.85 6.47 -24.64
N ASN A 134 7.76 7.44 -25.54
CA ASN A 134 8.51 8.68 -25.48
C ASN A 134 7.72 9.66 -24.60
N PRO A 135 8.27 10.17 -23.46
CA PRO A 135 7.54 11.05 -22.57
C PRO A 135 7.17 12.40 -23.20
N ASP A 136 7.96 12.89 -24.18
CA ASP A 136 7.77 14.22 -24.77
C ASP A 136 6.54 14.30 -25.70
N ASN A 137 6.22 13.21 -26.37
CA ASN A 137 5.14 13.19 -27.38
C ASN A 137 4.18 12.00 -27.26
N LEU A 138 4.32 11.21 -26.18
CA LEU A 138 3.52 10.04 -25.85
C LEU A 138 3.49 8.95 -26.94
N SER A 139 4.42 8.99 -27.92
CA SER A 139 4.50 7.95 -28.94
C SER A 139 5.01 6.63 -28.37
N ILE A 140 4.46 5.51 -28.84
CA ILE A 140 4.87 4.17 -28.42
C ILE A 140 6.22 3.84 -29.06
N LYS A 141 7.25 3.61 -28.24
CA LYS A 141 8.57 3.16 -28.69
C LYS A 141 8.61 1.66 -28.94
N LYS A 142 8.06 0.86 -28.00
CA LYS A 142 8.00 -0.60 -28.12
C LYS A 142 7.02 -1.22 -27.13
N SER A 143 6.57 -2.45 -27.43
CA SER A 143 5.94 -3.31 -26.47
C SER A 143 6.99 -3.91 -25.52
N VAL A 144 6.62 -4.10 -24.27
CA VAL A 144 7.47 -4.69 -23.23
C VAL A 144 6.88 -6.03 -22.83
N ASP A 145 7.72 -7.04 -22.60
CA ASP A 145 7.27 -8.31 -22.07
C ASP A 145 6.86 -8.14 -20.60
N ARG A 146 5.56 -8.03 -20.36
CA ARG A 146 4.97 -7.79 -19.04
C ARG A 146 5.28 -8.88 -18.01
N ASN A 147 5.59 -10.11 -18.46
CA ASN A 147 5.88 -11.23 -17.56
C ASN A 147 7.17 -11.03 -16.74
N LYS A 148 7.99 -10.06 -17.11
CA LYS A 148 9.22 -9.67 -16.40
C LYS A 148 9.05 -8.52 -15.44
N TYR A 149 7.82 -8.03 -15.25
CA TYR A 149 7.52 -6.86 -14.45
C TYR A 149 6.40 -7.14 -13.46
N TYR A 150 6.56 -6.60 -12.28
CA TYR A 150 5.58 -6.68 -11.20
C TYR A 150 5.35 -5.28 -10.62
N LEU A 151 4.15 -5.04 -10.14
CA LEU A 151 3.82 -3.83 -9.40
C LEU A 151 4.11 -4.09 -7.93
N ALA A 152 5.13 -3.42 -7.39
CA ALA A 152 5.47 -3.52 -5.98
C ALA A 152 4.33 -2.99 -5.10
N GLN A 153 4.02 -3.72 -4.05
CA GLN A 153 3.07 -3.31 -3.03
C GLN A 153 3.78 -3.20 -1.67
N THR A 154 3.17 -2.47 -0.75
CA THR A 154 3.47 -2.58 0.68
C THR A 154 2.37 -3.44 1.35
N PRO A 155 2.65 -4.13 2.47
CA PRO A 155 3.84 -4.02 3.30
C PRO A 155 5.10 -4.59 2.66
N GLN A 156 6.25 -4.00 3.05
CA GLN A 156 7.59 -4.48 2.75
C GLN A 156 8.32 -4.74 4.07
N ILE A 157 8.97 -5.88 4.21
CA ILE A 157 9.64 -6.29 5.44
C ILE A 157 11.16 -6.41 5.22
N CYS A 158 11.93 -5.95 6.19
CA CYS A 158 13.40 -6.00 6.19
C CYS A 158 13.94 -5.76 7.61
N LEU A 159 15.24 -5.89 7.79
CA LEU A 159 15.90 -5.45 9.02
C LEU A 159 16.08 -3.92 9.03
N SER A 160 15.83 -3.29 10.18
CA SER A 160 15.90 -1.83 10.35
C SER A 160 17.29 -1.27 10.01
N GLY A 161 18.37 -1.97 10.33
CA GLY A 161 19.74 -1.57 10.00
C GLY A 161 20.00 -1.56 8.51
N VAL A 162 19.61 -2.63 7.80
CA VAL A 162 19.74 -2.72 6.34
C VAL A 162 19.01 -1.58 5.65
N LEU A 163 17.75 -1.34 6.02
CA LEU A 163 16.95 -0.27 5.42
C LEU A 163 17.52 1.12 5.70
N LYS A 164 17.95 1.36 6.94
CA LYS A 164 18.55 2.64 7.35
C LYS A 164 19.81 2.95 6.56
N GLU A 165 20.71 1.98 6.41
CA GLU A 165 21.93 2.12 5.62
C GLU A 165 21.62 2.37 4.14
N SER A 166 20.68 1.63 3.58
CA SER A 166 20.28 1.76 2.18
C SER A 166 19.64 3.10 1.86
N ILE A 167 18.74 3.60 2.71
CA ILE A 167 18.16 4.94 2.53
C ILE A 167 19.24 6.01 2.64
N ASN A 168 20.11 5.93 3.65
CA ASN A 168 21.21 6.90 3.81
C ASN A 168 22.16 6.89 2.61
N TYR A 169 22.46 5.72 2.04
CA TYR A 169 23.25 5.61 0.82
C TYR A 169 22.58 6.35 -0.34
N CYS A 170 21.30 6.10 -0.58
CA CYS A 170 20.54 6.77 -1.64
C CYS A 170 20.52 8.29 -1.47
N LEU A 171 20.22 8.77 -0.26
CA LEU A 171 20.11 10.22 0.01
C LEU A 171 21.45 10.95 -0.11
N LYS A 172 22.58 10.30 0.15
CA LYS A 172 23.91 10.90 -0.08
C LYS A 172 24.18 11.19 -1.55
N ASP A 173 23.63 10.38 -2.45
CA ASP A 173 23.75 10.54 -3.90
C ASP A 173 22.61 11.38 -4.51
N ASP A 174 21.86 12.12 -3.66
CA ASP A 174 20.68 12.91 -4.05
C ASP A 174 19.61 12.04 -4.78
N TYR A 175 19.58 10.74 -4.46
CA TYR A 175 18.62 9.80 -5.01
C TYR A 175 17.51 9.53 -3.99
N ASN A 176 16.26 9.77 -4.41
CA ASN A 176 15.08 9.55 -3.55
C ASN A 176 14.38 8.26 -3.97
N PRO A 177 14.57 7.13 -3.26
CA PRO A 177 13.94 5.86 -3.62
C PRO A 177 12.42 5.93 -3.44
N GLY A 178 11.69 5.29 -4.35
CA GLY A 178 10.22 5.26 -4.36
C GLY A 178 9.63 4.36 -3.28
N ASP A 179 10.36 3.30 -2.90
CA ASP A 179 9.99 2.37 -1.82
C ASP A 179 11.23 1.78 -1.12
N GLU A 180 11.02 0.90 -0.13
CA GLU A 180 12.09 0.30 0.66
C GLU A 180 12.93 -0.67 -0.18
N SER A 181 12.25 -1.44 -1.03
CA SER A 181 12.94 -2.40 -1.90
C SER A 181 13.88 -1.71 -2.87
N GLU A 182 13.50 -0.57 -3.45
CA GLU A 182 14.37 0.21 -4.34
C GLU A 182 15.62 0.74 -3.62
N ALA A 183 15.47 1.17 -2.36
CA ALA A 183 16.61 1.59 -1.56
C ALA A 183 17.60 0.44 -1.35
N ILE A 184 17.10 -0.74 -0.97
CA ILE A 184 17.90 -1.94 -0.70
C ILE A 184 18.53 -2.48 -1.99
N GLU A 185 17.81 -2.44 -3.13
CA GLU A 185 18.35 -2.80 -4.45
C GLU A 185 19.56 -1.94 -4.83
N LYS A 186 19.52 -0.63 -4.55
CA LYS A 186 20.61 0.30 -4.84
C LYS A 186 21.91 -0.03 -4.10
N THR A 187 21.83 -0.69 -2.97
CA THR A 187 22.98 -1.17 -2.19
C THR A 187 23.37 -2.61 -2.51
N GLY A 188 22.70 -3.23 -3.51
CA GLY A 188 22.97 -4.60 -3.96
C GLY A 188 22.33 -5.67 -3.09
N GLY A 189 21.34 -5.33 -2.28
CA GLY A 189 20.62 -6.24 -1.43
C GLY A 189 19.72 -7.22 -2.20
N LYS A 190 19.47 -8.38 -1.59
CA LYS A 190 18.65 -9.45 -2.14
C LYS A 190 17.20 -9.27 -1.74
N ILE A 191 16.35 -9.08 -2.75
CA ILE A 191 14.93 -8.84 -2.55
C ILE A 191 14.15 -9.99 -3.17
N ARG A 192 13.30 -10.59 -2.36
CA ARG A 192 12.34 -11.59 -2.81
C ARG A 192 10.92 -11.03 -2.73
N PHE A 193 9.99 -11.53 -3.53
CA PHE A 193 8.60 -11.11 -3.43
C PHE A 193 7.65 -12.30 -3.27
N LEU A 194 6.52 -12.05 -2.62
CA LEU A 194 5.37 -12.92 -2.55
C LEU A 194 4.26 -12.42 -3.50
N PRO A 195 3.38 -13.30 -3.97
CA PRO A 195 2.21 -12.88 -4.73
C PRO A 195 1.34 -11.94 -3.92
N GLY A 196 1.14 -10.71 -4.41
CA GLY A 196 0.29 -9.70 -3.79
C GLY A 196 -1.19 -9.91 -4.08
N ASN A 197 -2.02 -9.05 -3.50
CA ASN A 197 -3.47 -9.08 -3.71
C ASN A 197 -3.94 -7.77 -4.37
N ARG A 198 -4.80 -7.89 -5.38
CA ARG A 198 -5.41 -6.73 -6.06
C ARG A 198 -6.27 -5.87 -5.14
N SER A 199 -6.87 -6.47 -4.10
CA SER A 199 -7.63 -5.71 -3.11
C SER A 199 -6.76 -4.73 -2.31
N ASN A 200 -5.45 -4.99 -2.16
CA ASN A 200 -4.51 -4.11 -1.44
C ASN A 200 -4.11 -2.92 -2.32
N ILE A 201 -5.11 -2.17 -2.79
CA ILE A 201 -4.90 -0.98 -3.61
C ILE A 201 -4.31 0.17 -2.78
N LYS A 202 -3.55 1.03 -3.46
CA LYS A 202 -3.09 2.31 -2.90
C LYS A 202 -4.08 3.40 -3.33
N ILE A 203 -4.76 4.00 -2.37
CA ILE A 203 -5.65 5.13 -2.65
C ILE A 203 -4.79 6.32 -3.08
N THR A 204 -4.93 6.71 -4.33
CA THR A 204 -4.10 7.73 -4.96
C THR A 204 -4.92 8.89 -5.53
N VAL A 205 -6.09 8.61 -6.03
CA VAL A 205 -7.06 9.55 -6.61
C VAL A 205 -8.43 9.35 -5.95
N GLN A 206 -9.33 10.33 -6.12
CA GLN A 206 -10.67 10.27 -5.49
C GLN A 206 -11.49 9.10 -6.01
N GLU A 207 -11.30 8.71 -7.25
CA GLU A 207 -11.99 7.58 -7.88
C GLU A 207 -11.71 6.25 -7.16
N ASP A 208 -10.54 6.11 -6.51
CA ASP A 208 -10.21 4.92 -5.70
C ASP A 208 -11.12 4.77 -4.47
N LEU A 209 -11.84 5.83 -4.07
CA LEU A 209 -12.82 5.82 -2.97
C LEU A 209 -14.23 5.42 -3.43
N LEU A 210 -14.48 5.44 -4.73
CA LEU A 210 -15.78 5.10 -5.27
C LEU A 210 -16.02 3.60 -5.13
N ASN A 211 -16.82 3.23 -4.13
CA ASN A 211 -17.29 1.86 -3.92
C ASN A 211 -18.44 1.49 -4.87
N GLU A 212 -18.35 1.84 -6.15
CA GLU A 212 -19.29 1.31 -7.14
C GLU A 212 -18.98 -0.16 -7.38
N LYS A 213 -19.70 -1.03 -6.69
CA LYS A 213 -19.74 -2.47 -7.01
C LYS A 213 -20.59 -2.64 -8.27
N ILE A 214 -19.97 -2.50 -9.44
CA ILE A 214 -20.62 -2.89 -10.69
C ILE A 214 -20.55 -4.40 -10.78
N GLY A 215 -21.68 -5.05 -10.51
CA GLY A 215 -21.87 -6.47 -10.75
C GLY A 215 -22.37 -6.67 -12.19
N ASN A 216 -21.58 -7.25 -13.08
CA ASN A 216 -22.06 -7.80 -14.35
C ASN A 216 -22.47 -9.26 -14.11
N GLY A 217 -23.77 -9.51 -14.13
CA GLY A 217 -24.32 -10.85 -14.16
C GLY A 217 -24.76 -11.17 -15.60
N PHE A 218 -24.28 -12.27 -16.15
CA PHE A 218 -24.79 -12.83 -17.40
C PHE A 218 -25.43 -14.18 -17.08
N ASP A 219 -26.69 -14.29 -17.41
CA ASP A 219 -27.42 -15.54 -17.28
C ASP A 219 -28.22 -15.82 -18.57
N SER A 220 -28.21 -17.05 -19.07
CA SER A 220 -28.95 -17.44 -20.25
C SER A 220 -29.81 -18.62 -19.92
N HIS A 221 -31.13 -18.44 -20.01
CA HIS A 221 -32.12 -19.49 -19.82
C HIS A 221 -32.84 -19.82 -21.13
N ARG A 222 -33.26 -21.08 -21.25
CA ARG A 222 -34.13 -21.48 -22.34
C ARG A 222 -35.52 -20.89 -22.06
N PHE A 223 -36.11 -20.22 -23.05
CA PHE A 223 -37.49 -19.74 -22.95
C PHE A 223 -38.44 -20.92 -22.78
N MET A 224 -39.29 -20.84 -21.77
CA MET A 224 -40.40 -21.76 -21.53
C MET A 224 -41.64 -20.92 -21.31
N THR A 225 -42.81 -21.50 -21.59
CA THR A 225 -44.08 -20.86 -21.28
C THR A 225 -44.19 -20.66 -19.75
N GLY A 226 -44.39 -19.41 -19.34
CA GLY A 226 -44.47 -19.00 -17.95
C GLY A 226 -44.85 -17.53 -17.81
N ASP A 227 -45.05 -17.08 -16.58
CA ASP A 227 -45.53 -15.74 -16.27
C ASP A 227 -44.38 -14.74 -15.90
N GLY A 228 -43.15 -15.03 -16.32
CA GLY A 228 -42.01 -14.15 -16.16
C GLY A 228 -40.71 -14.86 -15.74
N LEU A 229 -39.59 -14.10 -15.78
CA LEU A 229 -38.25 -14.53 -15.41
C LEU A 229 -37.89 -14.01 -14.02
N MET A 230 -37.29 -14.86 -13.18
CA MET A 230 -36.71 -14.44 -11.90
C MET A 230 -35.25 -14.01 -12.09
N ILE A 231 -34.91 -12.75 -11.76
CA ILE A 231 -33.55 -12.25 -11.71
C ILE A 231 -33.24 -11.90 -10.26
N GLY A 232 -32.49 -12.73 -9.59
CA GLY A 232 -32.31 -12.63 -8.15
C GLY A 232 -33.63 -12.75 -7.40
N VAL A 233 -34.03 -11.70 -6.68
CA VAL A 233 -35.32 -11.66 -5.94
C VAL A 233 -36.43 -10.94 -6.72
N TYR A 234 -36.17 -10.47 -7.94
CA TYR A 234 -37.15 -9.73 -8.73
C TYR A 234 -37.72 -10.58 -9.85
N LYS A 235 -39.04 -10.52 -10.00
CA LYS A 235 -39.77 -11.15 -11.11
C LYS A 235 -39.95 -10.13 -12.24
N VAL A 236 -39.37 -10.44 -13.40
CA VAL A 236 -39.53 -9.64 -14.62
C VAL A 236 -40.62 -10.30 -15.46
N PRO A 237 -41.78 -9.64 -15.66
CA PRO A 237 -42.83 -10.20 -16.52
C PRO A 237 -42.33 -10.24 -17.97
N CYS A 238 -42.51 -11.34 -18.63
CA CYS A 238 -42.25 -11.56 -20.06
C CYS A 238 -43.50 -12.06 -20.72
N GLU A 239 -43.90 -11.44 -21.84
CA GLU A 239 -44.97 -11.92 -22.72
C GLU A 239 -44.44 -12.95 -23.73
#